data_a2cd941d5f193231944390394b8b3986
#
_entry.id   a2cd941d5f193231944390394b8b3986
#
_cell.length_a   1.000
_cell.length_b   1.000
_cell.length_c   1.000
_cell.angle_alpha   90.00
_cell.angle_beta   90.00
_cell.angle_gamma   90.00
#
_symmetry.space_group_name_H-M   'P 1'
#
loop_
_entity.id
_entity.type
_entity.pdbx_description
1 polymer ?
#
loop_
_entity_poly.entity_id
_entity_poly.type
_entity_poly.pdbx_seq_one_letter_code
_entity_poly.pdbx_strand_id
1 'polypeptide(L)'
;MAILSAAFFDYPQDDLFVIAYTGTKGKTTASYFTEAILNEARPRHIALFSTIDTVVGPEPDQRFKSNLTTPESLDLFRDMREAVENGMTHLVMEVSSQAYLRNRVFGLTYDVGFFLNITPDHIGPNEHPTFANYLHNKLQLLVNARKVVINAETEHFDQVYAAATTTTYPESIYLFASAGFRPKRDDIDIDFRFDSQEADVAESRFTLVPVTEKAAALNIGGHYSLA
;
A
#
# COMPACT_ATOMS: atom_id res chain seq x y z
N MET A 1 2.13 -20.94 -8.60
CA MET A 1 3.30 -20.89 -7.69
C MET A 1 2.93 -20.28 -6.35
N ALA A 2 2.29 -19.09 -6.29
CA ALA A 2 2.02 -18.39 -5.01
C ALA A 2 1.36 -19.26 -3.92
N ILE A 3 0.26 -19.95 -4.22
CA ILE A 3 -0.42 -20.84 -3.27
C ILE A 3 0.51 -21.96 -2.75
N LEU A 4 1.31 -22.55 -3.64
CA LEU A 4 2.25 -23.60 -3.24
C LEU A 4 3.38 -23.05 -2.36
N SER A 5 3.88 -21.84 -2.67
CA SER A 5 4.88 -21.17 -1.86
C SER A 5 4.32 -20.81 -0.49
N ALA A 6 3.10 -20.26 -0.42
CA ALA A 6 2.45 -19.96 0.85
C ALA A 6 2.32 -21.22 1.73
N ALA A 7 1.83 -22.31 1.15
CA ALA A 7 1.70 -23.58 1.88
C ALA A 7 3.05 -24.18 2.28
N PHE A 8 4.08 -24.08 1.44
CA PHE A 8 5.41 -24.59 1.72
C PHE A 8 6.06 -23.85 2.91
N PHE A 9 5.80 -22.56 3.04
CA PHE A 9 6.29 -21.71 4.13
C PHE A 9 5.26 -21.54 5.26
N ASP A 10 4.28 -22.43 5.36
CA ASP A 10 3.28 -22.47 6.45
C ASP A 10 2.46 -21.18 6.59
N TYR A 11 2.03 -20.62 5.45
CA TYR A 11 1.13 -19.46 5.36
C TYR A 11 1.58 -18.24 6.18
N PRO A 12 2.81 -17.73 6.01
CA PRO A 12 3.36 -16.66 6.87
C PRO A 12 2.57 -15.34 6.80
N GLN A 13 1.80 -15.10 5.74
CA GLN A 13 0.93 -13.95 5.62
C GLN A 13 -0.19 -13.91 6.67
N ASP A 14 -0.54 -15.04 7.27
CA ASP A 14 -1.58 -15.12 8.28
C ASP A 14 -1.08 -14.68 9.68
N ASP A 15 0.25 -14.64 9.85
CA ASP A 15 0.95 -14.20 11.06
C ASP A 15 1.34 -12.71 11.02
N LEU A 16 1.13 -12.03 9.89
CA LEU A 16 1.54 -10.64 9.66
C LEU A 16 0.32 -9.74 9.40
N PHE A 17 0.34 -8.53 9.96
CA PHE A 17 -0.57 -7.46 9.53
C PHE A 17 0.03 -6.80 8.27
N VAL A 18 -0.59 -7.02 7.11
CA VAL A 18 -0.02 -6.63 5.82
C VAL A 18 -0.61 -5.32 5.30
N ILE A 19 0.26 -4.31 5.14
CA ILE A 19 -0.05 -3.00 4.56
C ILE A 19 0.58 -2.93 3.17
N ALA A 20 -0.24 -2.75 2.15
CA ALA A 20 0.20 -2.82 0.76
C ALA A 20 -0.04 -1.50 0.00
N TYR A 21 0.94 -1.09 -0.78
CA TYR A 21 0.90 0.12 -1.59
C TYR A 21 0.91 -0.19 -3.08
N THR A 22 -0.06 0.35 -3.83
CA THR A 22 0.02 0.39 -5.29
C THR A 22 -0.14 1.82 -5.80
N GLY A 23 0.34 2.05 -7.00
CA GLY A 23 0.34 3.35 -7.67
C GLY A 23 1.37 3.36 -8.79
N THR A 24 1.30 4.29 -9.71
CA THR A 24 2.34 4.50 -10.70
C THR A 24 3.60 5.04 -10.01
N LYS A 25 3.43 6.04 -9.13
CA LYS A 25 4.53 6.70 -8.40
C LYS A 25 4.24 6.76 -6.90
N GLY A 26 5.29 6.99 -6.10
CA GLY A 26 5.18 7.26 -4.67
C GLY A 26 5.09 6.04 -3.76
N LYS A 27 5.01 4.81 -4.28
CA LYS A 27 4.93 3.58 -3.47
C LYS A 27 6.09 3.47 -2.49
N THR A 28 7.31 3.57 -2.97
CA THR A 28 8.53 3.45 -2.17
C THR A 28 8.55 4.50 -1.06
N THR A 29 8.32 5.77 -1.40
CA THR A 29 8.28 6.86 -0.41
C THR A 29 7.23 6.59 0.67
N ALA A 30 6.00 6.22 0.27
CA ALA A 30 4.92 5.92 1.21
C ALA A 30 5.25 4.71 2.09
N SER A 31 5.87 3.66 1.53
CA SER A 31 6.27 2.48 2.29
C SER A 31 7.31 2.79 3.35
N TYR A 32 8.34 3.59 3.02
CA TYR A 32 9.37 4.00 3.99
C TYR A 32 8.81 4.89 5.09
N PHE A 33 7.96 5.87 4.76
CA PHE A 33 7.31 6.68 5.78
C PHE A 33 6.42 5.84 6.71
N THR A 34 5.69 4.88 6.16
CA THR A 34 4.86 3.98 6.97
C THR A 34 5.71 3.08 7.86
N GLU A 35 6.81 2.52 7.34
CA GLU A 35 7.76 1.75 8.13
C GLU A 35 8.32 2.59 9.28
N ALA A 36 8.76 3.82 9.01
CA ALA A 36 9.29 4.72 10.03
C ALA A 36 8.24 5.07 11.11
N ILE A 37 7.03 5.46 10.72
CA ILE A 37 5.93 5.78 11.65
C ILE A 37 5.57 4.57 12.53
N LEU A 38 5.48 3.38 11.93
CA LEU A 38 5.14 2.17 12.68
C LEU A 38 6.29 1.75 13.62
N ASN A 39 7.55 1.95 13.24
CA ASN A 39 8.68 1.69 14.09
C ASN A 39 8.75 2.58 15.33
N GLU A 40 8.21 3.82 15.28
CA GLU A 40 8.04 4.64 16.49
C GLU A 40 7.02 4.03 17.46
N ALA A 41 5.94 3.46 16.95
CA ALA A 41 4.90 2.85 17.78
C ALA A 41 5.22 1.41 18.22
N ARG A 42 5.96 0.66 17.39
CA ARG A 42 6.31 -0.75 17.57
C ARG A 42 7.74 -1.01 17.11
N PRO A 43 8.75 -0.53 17.86
CA PRO A 43 10.15 -0.67 17.47
C PRO A 43 10.55 -2.12 17.23
N ARG A 44 11.25 -2.37 16.12
CA ARG A 44 11.83 -3.67 15.77
C ARG A 44 10.82 -4.76 15.39
N HIS A 45 9.57 -4.40 15.03
CA HIS A 45 8.52 -5.35 14.66
C HIS A 45 7.94 -5.12 13.26
N ILE A 46 8.60 -4.29 12.44
CA ILE A 46 8.11 -3.89 11.13
C ILE A 46 9.01 -4.43 10.03
N ALA A 47 8.48 -5.32 9.20
CA ALA A 47 9.10 -5.76 7.96
C ALA A 47 8.78 -4.78 6.82
N LEU A 48 9.70 -4.64 5.85
CA LEU A 48 9.52 -3.80 4.67
C LEU A 48 9.93 -4.56 3.41
N PHE A 49 9.03 -4.66 2.43
CA PHE A 49 9.36 -5.17 1.10
C PHE A 49 9.14 -4.05 0.06
N SER A 50 10.22 -3.45 -0.37
CA SER A 50 10.20 -2.28 -1.26
C SER A 50 11.05 -2.49 -2.51
N THR A 51 11.02 -1.53 -3.42
CA THR A 51 11.89 -1.52 -4.61
C THR A 51 13.39 -1.42 -4.25
N ILE A 52 13.71 -0.83 -3.10
CA ILE A 52 15.09 -0.58 -2.67
C ILE A 52 15.58 -1.69 -1.75
N ASP A 53 14.88 -1.88 -0.63
CA ASP A 53 15.25 -2.82 0.42
C ASP A 53 14.15 -3.84 0.71
N THR A 54 14.60 -5.02 1.10
CA THR A 54 13.82 -6.03 1.81
C THR A 54 14.32 -6.10 3.25
N VAL A 55 13.44 -5.92 4.22
CA VAL A 55 13.71 -5.97 5.66
C VAL A 55 12.89 -7.10 6.27
N VAL A 56 13.57 -8.14 6.74
CA VAL A 56 12.95 -9.34 7.32
C VAL A 56 13.21 -9.47 8.83
N GLY A 57 13.84 -8.48 9.43
CA GLY A 57 14.13 -8.49 10.86
C GLY A 57 14.82 -7.23 11.34
N PRO A 58 15.03 -7.12 12.67
CA PRO A 58 15.54 -5.90 13.28
C PRO A 58 17.07 -5.73 13.20
N GLU A 59 17.81 -6.76 12.78
CA GLU A 59 19.26 -6.72 12.72
C GLU A 59 19.77 -6.20 11.38
N PRO A 60 20.96 -5.58 11.33
CA PRO A 60 21.48 -4.98 10.09
C PRO A 60 21.65 -5.96 8.93
N ASP A 61 21.96 -7.23 9.19
CA ASP A 61 22.11 -8.29 8.18
C ASP A 61 20.77 -8.85 7.70
N GLN A 62 19.66 -8.49 8.34
CA GLN A 62 18.28 -8.80 7.96
C GLN A 62 17.62 -7.69 7.10
N ARG A 63 18.43 -6.71 6.67
CA ARG A 63 18.09 -5.71 5.66
C ARG A 63 19.02 -5.89 4.46
N PHE A 64 18.46 -6.16 3.30
CA PHE A 64 19.24 -6.38 2.08
C PHE A 64 18.56 -5.72 0.86
N LYS A 65 19.35 -5.51 -0.19
CA LYS A 65 18.87 -4.87 -1.43
C LYS A 65 17.85 -5.77 -2.12
N SER A 66 16.71 -5.20 -2.48
CA SER A 66 15.68 -5.88 -3.26
C SER A 66 16.09 -6.07 -4.72
N ASN A 67 15.73 -7.21 -5.29
CA ASN A 67 15.93 -7.49 -6.72
C ASN A 67 14.71 -7.03 -7.56
N LEU A 68 13.53 -7.01 -6.97
CA LEU A 68 12.25 -6.65 -7.59
C LEU A 68 11.42 -5.85 -6.60
N THR A 69 10.60 -4.93 -7.11
CA THR A 69 9.62 -4.18 -6.30
C THR A 69 8.69 -5.11 -5.49
N THR A 70 8.25 -6.19 -6.12
CA THR A 70 7.51 -7.28 -5.47
C THR A 70 8.23 -8.57 -5.85
N PRO A 71 8.76 -9.33 -4.89
CA PRO A 71 9.50 -10.56 -5.16
C PRO A 71 8.70 -11.62 -5.94
N GLU A 72 9.39 -12.60 -6.53
CA GLU A 72 8.74 -13.80 -7.06
C GLU A 72 8.10 -14.60 -5.91
N SER A 73 7.06 -15.38 -6.20
CA SER A 73 6.25 -16.03 -5.16
C SER A 73 7.07 -16.81 -4.13
N LEU A 74 8.07 -17.57 -4.58
CA LEU A 74 8.88 -18.37 -3.66
C LEU A 74 9.67 -17.50 -2.69
N ASP A 75 10.33 -16.47 -3.21
CA ASP A 75 11.10 -15.53 -2.39
C ASP A 75 10.17 -14.72 -1.48
N LEU A 76 9.03 -14.25 -2.01
CA LEU A 76 8.05 -13.48 -1.24
C LEU A 76 7.60 -14.21 0.05
N PHE A 77 7.18 -15.46 -0.09
CA PHE A 77 6.68 -16.21 1.07
C PHE A 77 7.82 -16.73 1.98
N ARG A 78 9.02 -17.01 1.41
CA ARG A 78 10.22 -17.26 2.22
C ARG A 78 10.56 -16.05 3.09
N ASP A 79 10.63 -14.87 2.50
CA ASP A 79 11.00 -13.64 3.19
C ASP A 79 9.92 -13.23 4.22
N MET A 80 8.64 -13.50 3.94
CA MET A 80 7.56 -13.36 4.94
C MET A 80 7.76 -14.33 6.12
N ARG A 81 8.11 -15.60 5.87
CA ARG A 81 8.35 -16.58 6.94
C ARG A 81 9.54 -16.16 7.77
N GLU A 82 10.63 -15.75 7.14
CA GLU A 82 11.81 -15.23 7.84
C GLU A 82 11.46 -14.01 8.72
N ALA A 83 10.62 -13.10 8.20
CA ALA A 83 10.14 -11.97 8.98
C ALA A 83 9.36 -12.40 10.22
N VAL A 84 8.46 -13.37 10.11
CA VAL A 84 7.71 -13.94 11.25
C VAL A 84 8.66 -14.56 12.26
N GLU A 85 9.63 -15.37 11.82
CA GLU A 85 10.61 -16.03 12.67
C GLU A 85 11.52 -15.03 13.40
N ASN A 86 11.80 -13.88 12.79
CA ASN A 86 12.52 -12.76 13.38
C ASN A 86 11.66 -11.85 14.28
N GLY A 87 10.38 -12.21 14.51
CA GLY A 87 9.49 -11.51 15.43
C GLY A 87 8.81 -10.29 14.83
N MET A 88 8.81 -10.14 13.48
CA MET A 88 8.02 -9.10 12.83
C MET A 88 6.53 -9.42 12.96
N THR A 89 5.72 -8.40 13.17
CA THR A 89 4.26 -8.50 13.30
C THR A 89 3.52 -7.73 12.22
N HIS A 90 4.19 -6.82 11.55
CA HIS A 90 3.65 -6.01 10.47
C HIS A 90 4.57 -6.09 9.26
N LEU A 91 3.97 -6.11 8.09
CA LEU A 91 4.67 -6.01 6.82
C LEU A 91 4.13 -4.81 6.05
N VAL A 92 5.02 -3.91 5.69
CA VAL A 92 4.75 -2.84 4.72
C VAL A 92 5.33 -3.25 3.38
N MET A 93 4.51 -3.30 2.33
CA MET A 93 5.02 -3.77 1.04
C MET A 93 4.53 -2.96 -0.17
N GLU A 94 5.39 -2.85 -1.15
CA GLU A 94 5.03 -2.37 -2.48
C GLU A 94 4.46 -3.51 -3.33
N VAL A 95 3.30 -3.28 -3.95
CA VAL A 95 2.70 -4.23 -4.89
C VAL A 95 2.63 -3.61 -6.28
N SER A 96 3.50 -4.09 -7.15
CA SER A 96 3.54 -3.66 -8.55
C SER A 96 2.41 -4.30 -9.36
N SER A 97 2.02 -3.66 -10.46
CA SER A 97 1.07 -4.25 -11.41
C SER A 97 1.58 -5.57 -12.01
N GLN A 98 2.90 -5.70 -12.17
CA GLN A 98 3.55 -6.95 -12.62
C GLN A 98 3.38 -8.10 -11.62
N ALA A 99 3.25 -7.80 -10.32
CA ALA A 99 3.01 -8.82 -9.31
C ALA A 99 1.69 -9.58 -9.55
N TYR A 100 0.64 -8.86 -9.95
CA TYR A 100 -0.62 -9.47 -10.33
C TYR A 100 -0.57 -10.09 -11.73
N LEU A 101 0.00 -9.40 -12.72
CA LEU A 101 0.14 -9.92 -14.08
C LEU A 101 0.88 -11.27 -14.11
N ARG A 102 1.86 -11.45 -13.22
CA ARG A 102 2.68 -12.67 -13.10
C ARG A 102 2.19 -13.63 -12.02
N ASN A 103 1.05 -13.34 -11.37
CA ASN A 103 0.48 -14.13 -10.27
C ASN A 103 1.45 -14.35 -9.08
N ARG A 104 2.36 -13.41 -8.81
CA ARG A 104 3.33 -13.51 -7.70
C ARG A 104 2.64 -13.47 -6.35
N VAL A 105 1.56 -12.68 -6.23
CA VAL A 105 0.78 -12.42 -5.01
C VAL A 105 -0.60 -13.10 -5.05
N PHE A 106 -0.80 -14.09 -5.92
CA PHE A 106 -2.10 -14.76 -6.05
C PHE A 106 -2.51 -15.44 -4.73
N GLY A 107 -3.71 -15.12 -4.24
CA GLY A 107 -4.23 -15.63 -2.97
C GLY A 107 -3.80 -14.82 -1.73
N LEU A 108 -2.95 -13.81 -1.87
CA LEU A 108 -2.59 -12.92 -0.77
C LEU A 108 -3.72 -11.92 -0.53
N THR A 109 -4.12 -11.76 0.74
CA THR A 109 -5.07 -10.75 1.20
C THR A 109 -4.34 -9.74 2.09
N TYR A 110 -4.59 -8.44 1.86
CA TYR A 110 -3.98 -7.36 2.63
C TYR A 110 -4.93 -6.85 3.70
N ASP A 111 -4.41 -6.50 4.87
CA ASP A 111 -5.23 -5.87 5.91
C ASP A 111 -5.59 -4.44 5.52
N VAL A 112 -4.63 -3.71 4.92
CA VAL A 112 -4.85 -2.38 4.37
C VAL A 112 -4.20 -2.26 2.99
N GLY A 113 -4.97 -1.87 1.99
CA GLY A 113 -4.49 -1.57 0.65
C GLY A 113 -4.58 -0.08 0.32
N PHE A 114 -3.46 0.51 -0.10
CA PHE A 114 -3.40 1.90 -0.53
C PHE A 114 -3.32 2.02 -2.05
N PHE A 115 -4.19 2.85 -2.63
CA PHE A 115 -4.13 3.24 -4.03
C PHE A 115 -3.73 4.71 -4.14
N LEU A 116 -2.47 4.96 -4.51
CA LEU A 116 -1.90 6.30 -4.49
C LEU A 116 -2.26 7.12 -5.75
N ASN A 117 -2.05 6.52 -6.92
CA ASN A 117 -2.30 7.17 -8.22
C ASN A 117 -2.19 6.18 -9.38
N ILE A 118 -2.70 6.60 -10.53
CA ILE A 118 -2.54 5.91 -11.80
C ILE A 118 -2.33 6.90 -12.93
N THR A 119 -1.30 6.69 -13.73
CA THR A 119 -1.04 7.37 -14.99
C THR A 119 -0.49 6.34 -15.97
N PRO A 120 -0.56 6.54 -17.30
CA PRO A 120 0.00 5.62 -18.27
C PRO A 120 1.50 5.39 -18.02
N ASP A 121 1.87 4.13 -17.77
CA ASP A 121 3.23 3.67 -17.52
C ASP A 121 3.32 2.16 -17.78
N HIS A 122 4.52 1.62 -17.94
CA HIS A 122 4.73 0.17 -18.10
C HIS A 122 3.89 -0.47 -19.22
N ILE A 123 3.70 0.24 -20.33
CA ILE A 123 2.99 -0.26 -21.51
C ILE A 123 4.01 -0.62 -22.58
N GLY A 124 4.12 -1.91 -22.92
CA GLY A 124 5.11 -2.38 -23.87
C GLY A 124 5.07 -3.89 -24.10
N PRO A 125 5.88 -4.40 -25.04
CA PRO A 125 5.86 -5.82 -25.45
C PRO A 125 6.17 -6.81 -24.31
N ASN A 126 6.99 -6.42 -23.34
CA ASN A 126 7.41 -7.25 -22.21
C ASN A 126 6.74 -6.82 -20.88
N GLU A 127 5.83 -5.89 -20.94
CA GLU A 127 5.11 -5.32 -19.81
C GLU A 127 3.59 -5.52 -19.99
N HIS A 128 2.79 -4.48 -19.73
CA HIS A 128 1.37 -4.55 -19.99
C HIS A 128 1.06 -4.26 -21.47
N PRO A 129 0.23 -5.08 -22.14
CA PRO A 129 -0.07 -4.86 -23.56
C PRO A 129 -0.87 -3.58 -23.81
N THR A 130 -1.63 -3.11 -22.82
CA THR A 130 -2.46 -1.91 -22.89
C THR A 130 -2.56 -1.23 -21.53
N PHE A 131 -2.94 0.06 -21.51
CA PHE A 131 -3.27 0.77 -20.29
C PHE A 131 -4.42 0.09 -19.51
N ALA A 132 -5.43 -0.40 -20.19
CA ALA A 132 -6.54 -1.12 -19.54
C ALA A 132 -6.06 -2.36 -18.79
N ASN A 133 -5.09 -3.11 -19.35
CA ASN A 133 -4.47 -4.23 -18.66
C ASN A 133 -3.63 -3.77 -17.45
N TYR A 134 -2.87 -2.68 -17.61
CA TYR A 134 -2.09 -2.10 -16.52
C TYR A 134 -2.99 -1.64 -15.35
N LEU A 135 -4.04 -0.88 -15.64
CA LEU A 135 -5.03 -0.43 -14.66
C LEU A 135 -5.69 -1.64 -13.98
N HIS A 136 -6.20 -2.61 -14.76
CA HIS A 136 -6.83 -3.81 -14.22
C HIS A 136 -5.94 -4.52 -13.19
N ASN A 137 -4.66 -4.71 -13.49
CA ASN A 137 -3.73 -5.37 -12.58
C ASN A 137 -3.47 -4.55 -11.30
N LYS A 138 -3.45 -3.21 -11.38
CA LYS A 138 -3.33 -2.38 -10.16
C LYS A 138 -4.59 -2.42 -9.29
N LEU A 139 -5.77 -2.46 -9.91
CA LEU A 139 -7.05 -2.53 -9.20
C LEU A 139 -7.20 -3.83 -8.38
N GLN A 140 -6.46 -4.89 -8.74
CA GLN A 140 -6.50 -6.15 -7.99
C GLN A 140 -6.07 -5.99 -6.52
N LEU A 141 -5.21 -5.03 -6.19
CA LEU A 141 -4.85 -4.76 -4.80
C LEU A 141 -6.08 -4.37 -3.98
N LEU A 142 -6.94 -3.51 -4.52
CA LEU A 142 -8.16 -3.06 -3.83
C LEU A 142 -9.15 -4.21 -3.62
N VAL A 143 -9.28 -5.09 -4.62
CA VAL A 143 -10.16 -6.26 -4.56
C VAL A 143 -9.69 -7.28 -3.51
N ASN A 144 -8.39 -7.30 -3.21
CA ASN A 144 -7.79 -8.24 -2.27
C ASN A 144 -7.41 -7.60 -0.92
N ALA A 145 -7.95 -6.43 -0.58
CA ALA A 145 -7.72 -5.76 0.68
C ALA A 145 -8.97 -5.70 1.56
N ARG A 146 -8.80 -5.89 2.88
CA ARG A 146 -9.89 -5.80 3.87
C ARG A 146 -10.34 -4.37 4.12
N LYS A 147 -9.37 -3.45 4.15
CA LYS A 147 -9.59 -2.00 4.19
C LYS A 147 -8.83 -1.36 3.05
N VAL A 148 -9.39 -0.33 2.47
CA VAL A 148 -8.73 0.40 1.38
C VAL A 148 -8.67 1.88 1.66
N VAL A 149 -7.56 2.50 1.26
CA VAL A 149 -7.32 3.94 1.35
C VAL A 149 -6.99 4.44 -0.05
N ILE A 150 -7.80 5.32 -0.59
CA ILE A 150 -7.73 5.77 -1.99
C ILE A 150 -7.48 7.26 -2.04
N ASN A 151 -6.51 7.68 -2.84
CA ASN A 151 -6.39 9.07 -3.25
C ASN A 151 -7.53 9.44 -4.20
N ALA A 152 -8.44 10.29 -3.75
CA ALA A 152 -9.59 10.72 -4.54
C ALA A 152 -9.22 11.62 -5.74
N GLU A 153 -7.99 12.14 -5.76
CA GLU A 153 -7.47 12.96 -6.87
C GLU A 153 -6.85 12.12 -8.00
N THR A 154 -6.83 10.78 -7.85
CA THR A 154 -6.25 9.90 -8.87
C THR A 154 -6.99 9.97 -10.19
N GLU A 155 -6.27 9.88 -11.30
CA GLU A 155 -6.90 9.63 -12.59
C GLU A 155 -7.73 8.34 -12.53
N HIS A 156 -8.76 8.24 -13.35
CA HIS A 156 -9.66 7.07 -13.40
C HIS A 156 -10.33 6.73 -12.06
N PHE A 157 -10.55 7.72 -11.18
CA PHE A 157 -11.10 7.54 -9.83
C PHE A 157 -12.35 6.66 -9.81
N ASP A 158 -13.30 6.86 -10.75
CA ASP A 158 -14.55 6.07 -10.79
C ASP A 158 -14.28 4.56 -10.95
N GLN A 159 -13.29 4.19 -11.78
CA GLN A 159 -12.89 2.78 -11.95
C GLN A 159 -12.17 2.24 -10.71
N VAL A 160 -11.34 3.06 -10.08
CA VAL A 160 -10.63 2.73 -8.84
C VAL A 160 -11.63 2.50 -7.70
N TYR A 161 -12.57 3.43 -7.52
CA TYR A 161 -13.60 3.33 -6.49
C TYR A 161 -14.55 2.16 -6.73
N ALA A 162 -14.98 1.94 -7.98
CA ALA A 162 -15.82 0.80 -8.34
C ALA A 162 -15.13 -0.54 -8.04
N ALA A 163 -13.82 -0.65 -8.28
CA ALA A 163 -13.07 -1.87 -7.93
C ALA A 163 -13.04 -2.10 -6.41
N ALA A 164 -12.82 -1.05 -5.61
CA ALA A 164 -12.83 -1.15 -4.16
C ALA A 164 -14.19 -1.63 -3.62
N THR A 165 -15.29 -1.10 -4.14
CA THR A 165 -16.66 -1.46 -3.71
C THR A 165 -17.08 -2.87 -4.12
N THR A 166 -16.29 -3.57 -4.93
CA THR A 166 -16.60 -4.94 -5.35
C THR A 166 -16.52 -5.95 -4.19
N THR A 167 -15.56 -5.76 -3.28
CA THR A 167 -15.25 -6.69 -2.19
C THR A 167 -15.18 -6.04 -0.82
N THR A 168 -15.07 -4.71 -0.75
CA THR A 168 -14.90 -3.97 0.51
C THR A 168 -16.16 -3.16 0.82
N TYR A 169 -16.65 -3.27 2.06
CA TYR A 169 -17.79 -2.49 2.53
C TYR A 169 -17.45 -0.99 2.63
N PRO A 170 -18.42 -0.09 2.40
CA PRO A 170 -18.20 1.37 2.41
C PRO A 170 -17.52 1.90 3.68
N GLU A 171 -17.82 1.32 4.85
CA GLU A 171 -17.21 1.68 6.13
C GLU A 171 -15.72 1.33 6.23
N SER A 172 -15.23 0.48 5.35
CA SER A 172 -13.82 0.08 5.26
C SER A 172 -13.09 0.72 4.05
N ILE A 173 -13.75 1.60 3.32
CA ILE A 173 -13.16 2.40 2.23
C ILE A 173 -12.94 3.82 2.74
N TYR A 174 -11.70 4.29 2.73
CA TYR A 174 -11.32 5.63 3.14
C TYR A 174 -10.79 6.41 1.95
N LEU A 175 -11.26 7.65 1.81
CA LEU A 175 -10.82 8.56 0.75
C LEU A 175 -10.03 9.72 1.35
N PHE A 176 -8.91 10.05 0.76
CA PHE A 176 -8.14 11.24 1.12
C PHE A 176 -7.92 12.15 -0.08
N ALA A 177 -7.84 13.45 0.15
CA ALA A 177 -7.58 14.46 -0.86
C ALA A 177 -6.96 15.72 -0.26
N SER A 178 -6.39 16.58 -1.10
CA SER A 178 -5.97 17.92 -0.69
C SER A 178 -7.16 18.76 -0.20
N ALA A 179 -6.88 19.77 0.63
CA ALA A 179 -7.91 20.63 1.24
C ALA A 179 -8.83 21.30 0.22
N GLY A 180 -8.27 21.70 -0.95
CA GLY A 180 -9.00 22.36 -2.02
C GLY A 180 -9.73 21.46 -3.00
N PHE A 181 -9.51 20.16 -2.95
CA PHE A 181 -10.10 19.22 -3.91
C PHE A 181 -11.62 19.12 -3.74
N ARG A 182 -12.34 19.06 -4.85
CA ARG A 182 -13.79 18.80 -4.90
C ARG A 182 -14.05 17.58 -5.77
N PRO A 183 -14.70 16.52 -5.22
CA PRO A 183 -15.11 15.37 -6.01
C PRO A 183 -16.01 15.82 -7.18
N LYS A 184 -15.93 15.13 -8.30
CA LYS A 184 -16.85 15.34 -9.45
C LYS A 184 -18.22 14.69 -9.22
N ARG A 185 -18.35 13.88 -8.20
CA ARG A 185 -19.55 13.13 -7.82
C ARG A 185 -20.07 13.63 -6.49
N ASP A 186 -21.37 13.90 -6.41
CA ASP A 186 -22.03 14.38 -5.18
C ASP A 186 -22.26 13.28 -4.14
N ASP A 187 -22.15 12.00 -4.56
CA ASP A 187 -22.31 10.83 -3.69
C ASP A 187 -20.98 10.34 -3.07
N ILE A 188 -19.89 11.11 -3.19
CA ILE A 188 -18.58 10.79 -2.67
C ILE A 188 -18.19 11.77 -1.57
N ASP A 189 -18.01 11.25 -0.36
CA ASP A 189 -17.48 11.99 0.77
C ASP A 189 -15.97 11.73 0.92
N ILE A 190 -15.19 12.81 1.05
CA ILE A 190 -13.76 12.71 1.37
C ILE A 190 -13.61 12.54 2.88
N ASP A 191 -13.00 11.44 3.30
CA ASP A 191 -12.80 11.11 4.72
C ASP A 191 -11.71 11.95 5.37
N PHE A 192 -10.59 12.15 4.68
CA PHE A 192 -9.46 12.92 5.17
C PHE A 192 -9.05 14.00 4.17
N ARG A 193 -8.81 15.19 4.70
CA ARG A 193 -8.19 16.28 3.94
C ARG A 193 -6.83 16.61 4.51
N PHE A 194 -5.88 16.83 3.63
CA PHE A 194 -4.56 17.30 4.02
C PHE A 194 -4.27 18.65 3.37
N ASP A 195 -3.57 19.49 4.13
CA ASP A 195 -3.05 20.77 3.66
C ASP A 195 -1.54 20.78 3.94
N SER A 196 -0.73 20.83 2.88
CA SER A 196 0.72 20.93 3.04
C SER A 196 1.09 22.41 3.23
N GLN A 197 1.64 22.74 4.38
CA GLN A 197 1.97 24.11 4.75
C GLN A 197 3.37 24.49 4.28
N GLU A 198 4.33 23.58 4.39
CA GLU A 198 5.71 23.77 3.94
C GLU A 198 6.32 22.42 3.58
N ALA A 199 7.04 22.38 2.46
CA ALA A 199 7.86 21.23 2.10
C ALA A 199 9.21 21.76 1.61
N ASP A 200 10.27 21.42 2.29
CA ASP A 200 11.65 21.65 1.86
C ASP A 200 12.42 20.31 1.81
N VAL A 201 13.72 20.37 1.58
CA VAL A 201 14.58 19.18 1.47
C VAL A 201 14.73 18.47 2.83
N ALA A 202 14.50 19.16 3.93
CA ALA A 202 14.74 18.66 5.27
C ALA A 202 13.47 18.27 6.02
N GLU A 203 12.34 18.93 5.74
CA GLU A 203 11.11 18.73 6.51
C GLU A 203 9.86 18.96 5.65
N SER A 204 8.85 18.13 5.82
CA SER A 204 7.51 18.34 5.27
C SER A 204 6.51 18.48 6.41
N ARG A 205 5.76 19.58 6.43
CA ARG A 205 4.69 19.85 7.41
C ARG A 205 3.34 19.80 6.74
N PHE A 206 2.41 19.13 7.36
CA PHE A 206 1.03 19.06 6.88
C PHE A 206 0.03 18.95 8.02
N THR A 207 -1.20 19.35 7.72
CA THR A 207 -2.33 19.18 8.60
C THR A 207 -3.25 18.12 8.01
N LEU A 208 -3.63 17.12 8.81
CA LEU A 208 -4.62 16.12 8.47
C LEU A 208 -5.92 16.40 9.20
N VAL A 209 -7.00 16.58 8.44
CA VAL A 209 -8.33 16.88 8.97
C VAL A 209 -9.28 15.72 8.62
N PRO A 210 -9.79 14.98 9.62
CA PRO A 210 -10.90 14.06 9.41
C PRO A 210 -12.18 14.85 9.14
N VAL A 211 -12.92 14.48 8.08
CA VAL A 211 -14.11 15.20 7.63
C VAL A 211 -15.39 14.41 7.92
N THR A 212 -15.36 13.09 7.73
CA THR A 212 -16.50 12.23 8.02
C THR A 212 -16.48 11.72 9.46
N GLU A 213 -17.64 11.31 9.98
CA GLU A 213 -17.72 10.68 11.31
C GLU A 213 -16.86 9.41 11.39
N LYS A 214 -16.84 8.62 10.32
CA LYS A 214 -15.99 7.42 10.18
C LYS A 214 -14.50 7.75 10.33
N ALA A 215 -14.04 8.83 9.70
CA ALA A 215 -12.66 9.28 9.81
C ALA A 215 -12.36 9.89 11.18
N ALA A 216 -13.27 10.67 11.74
CA ALA A 216 -13.12 11.26 13.07
C ALA A 216 -13.00 10.19 14.17
N ALA A 217 -13.67 9.06 14.03
CA ALA A 217 -13.61 7.94 14.98
C ALA A 217 -12.20 7.31 15.07
N LEU A 218 -11.32 7.50 14.06
CA LEU A 218 -9.94 7.03 14.11
C LEU A 218 -9.03 7.90 14.99
N ASN A 219 -9.45 9.13 15.31
CA ASN A 219 -8.73 10.07 16.16
C ASN A 219 -7.28 10.36 15.71
N ILE A 220 -7.07 10.48 14.41
CA ILE A 220 -5.76 10.73 13.78
C ILE A 220 -5.64 12.11 13.14
N GLY A 221 -6.61 13.01 13.35
CA GLY A 221 -6.52 14.40 12.90
C GLY A 221 -5.44 15.17 13.67
N GLY A 222 -4.72 16.08 13.00
CA GLY A 222 -3.68 16.87 13.66
C GLY A 222 -2.67 17.52 12.70
N HIS A 223 -1.65 18.12 13.31
CA HIS A 223 -0.49 18.67 12.61
C HIS A 223 0.64 17.66 12.67
N TYR A 224 1.25 17.41 11.53
CA TYR A 224 2.32 16.41 11.38
C TYR A 224 3.54 17.05 10.75
N SER A 225 4.71 16.58 11.15
CA SER A 225 6.01 16.91 10.59
C SER A 225 6.76 15.64 10.25
N LEU A 226 7.30 15.58 9.03
CA LEU A 226 8.15 14.49 8.55
C LEU A 226 9.52 15.10 8.21
N ALA A 227 10.55 14.70 8.93
CA ALA A 227 11.93 15.12 8.75
C ALA A 227 12.77 14.02 8.11
#